data_dde70d1ec1eb423be31b4972d60cdb1d
#
_entry.id   dde70d1ec1eb423be31b4972d60cdb1d
#
_cell.length_a   1.000
_cell.length_b   1.000
_cell.length_c   1.000
_cell.angle_alpha   90.00
_cell.angle_beta   90.00
_cell.angle_gamma   90.00
#
_symmetry.space_group_name_H-M   'P 1'
#
loop_
_entity.id
_entity.type
_entity.pdbx_description
1 polymer ?
#
loop_
_entity_poly.entity_id
_entity_poly.type
_entity_poly.pdbx_seq_one_letter_code
_entity_poly.pdbx_strand_id
1 'polypeptide(L)'
;AFLAGVAVLVAFGMTIWISIVDLSKNSGAYRARVRELVEEVEEKLPSRLMSDRVPSRAQPFSTDEKITRFVDTMVRDGISVLSQAFLSMVSACVVVLIFVFFLLIGSPSIDAGNQTVQEISHQVRSYLSLKTVISIFTGLAFGTALRLFGVPMAFTFGVMAFLLNFVPNVGPIVASLLPVPLILLDPNGSLLWMISVIAVTSTIQLISGNIVEPKLMGNSSDLHPVTILLALMFWGMMWGVIGMFLATPITSALKIVLERIESTRPLAAMMAGRFGRPESLGHVAA
;
A
#
# COMPACT_ATOMS: atom_id res chain seq x y z
N ALA A 1 -0.16 -11.61 21.35
CA ALA A 1 -0.54 -11.21 19.99
C ALA A 1 -1.62 -10.12 20.00
N PHE A 2 -2.79 -10.33 20.68
CA PHE A 2 -3.92 -9.39 20.74
C PHE A 2 -3.51 -7.99 21.24
N LEU A 3 -2.89 -7.90 22.43
CA LEU A 3 -2.44 -6.64 23.02
C LEU A 3 -1.38 -5.93 22.13
N ALA A 4 -0.52 -6.68 21.47
CA ALA A 4 0.45 -6.11 20.54
C ALA A 4 -0.23 -5.51 19.31
N GLY A 5 -1.26 -6.17 18.76
CA GLY A 5 -2.06 -5.64 17.64
C GLY A 5 -2.78 -4.34 18.03
N VAL A 6 -3.40 -4.31 19.22
CA VAL A 6 -4.06 -3.10 19.73
C VAL A 6 -3.05 -1.97 19.95
N ALA A 7 -1.87 -2.26 20.51
CA ALA A 7 -0.82 -1.27 20.72
C ALA A 7 -0.32 -0.66 19.40
N VAL A 8 -0.14 -1.48 18.37
CA VAL A 8 0.25 -1.01 17.01
C VAL A 8 -0.82 -0.10 16.43
N LEU A 9 -2.10 -0.47 16.56
CA LEU A 9 -3.21 0.36 16.07
C LEU A 9 -3.31 1.71 16.79
N VAL A 10 -3.16 1.72 18.11
CA VAL A 10 -3.17 2.95 18.89
C VAL A 10 -1.98 3.83 18.54
N ALA A 11 -0.77 3.28 18.43
CA ALA A 11 0.42 4.00 18.03
C ALA A 11 0.26 4.59 16.62
N PHE A 12 -0.31 3.84 15.69
CA PHE A 12 -0.58 4.30 14.33
C PHE A 12 -1.60 5.44 14.31
N GLY A 13 -2.72 5.31 15.04
CA GLY A 13 -3.71 6.38 15.16
C GLY A 13 -3.15 7.65 15.78
N MET A 14 -2.33 7.51 16.81
CA MET A 14 -1.65 8.63 17.45
C MET A 14 -0.69 9.35 16.49
N THR A 15 0.01 8.57 15.66
CA THR A 15 0.93 9.12 14.65
C THR A 15 0.18 9.91 13.57
N ILE A 16 -0.92 9.37 13.05
CA ILE A 16 -1.77 10.08 12.08
C ILE A 16 -2.31 11.36 12.71
N TRP A 17 -2.80 11.30 13.95
CA TRP A 17 -3.32 12.47 14.64
C TRP A 17 -2.27 13.58 14.78
N ILE A 18 -1.06 13.24 15.24
CA ILE A 18 0.04 14.21 15.37
C ILE A 18 0.38 14.80 14.00
N SER A 19 0.42 13.98 12.95
CA SER A 19 0.74 14.43 11.59
C SER A 19 -0.33 15.36 11.01
N ILE A 20 -1.60 15.08 11.28
CA ILE A 20 -2.73 15.97 10.88
C ILE A 20 -2.63 17.32 11.58
N VAL A 21 -2.34 17.32 12.88
CA VAL A 21 -2.18 18.55 13.66
C VAL A 21 -1.00 19.39 13.14
N ASP A 22 0.10 18.74 12.80
CA ASP A 22 1.30 19.41 12.26
C ASP A 22 1.05 20.00 10.87
N LEU A 23 0.39 19.25 9.98
CA LEU A 23 -0.03 19.73 8.67
C LEU A 23 -0.99 20.94 8.78
N SER A 24 -1.93 20.87 9.70
CA SER A 24 -2.88 21.97 9.95
C SER A 24 -2.18 23.27 10.40
N LYS A 25 -1.16 23.16 11.26
CA LYS A 25 -0.36 24.30 11.73
C LYS A 25 0.45 24.95 10.60
N ASN A 26 0.94 24.16 9.68
CA ASN A 26 1.81 24.62 8.57
C ASN A 26 1.01 24.98 7.30
N SER A 27 -0.31 24.93 7.33
CA SER A 27 -1.18 25.19 6.17
C SER A 27 -0.93 26.54 5.48
N GLY A 28 -0.54 27.56 6.25
CA GLY A 28 -0.20 28.90 5.73
C GLY A 28 1.00 28.91 4.76
N ALA A 29 2.04 28.14 5.07
CA ALA A 29 3.23 28.03 4.23
C ALA A 29 2.92 27.33 2.89
N TYR A 30 2.09 26.28 2.93
CA TYR A 30 1.65 25.58 1.71
C TYR A 30 0.79 26.46 0.81
N ARG A 31 -0.09 27.31 1.40
CA ARG A 31 -0.87 28.30 0.63
C ARG A 31 0.02 29.31 -0.08
N ALA A 32 1.06 29.81 0.59
CA ALA A 32 2.03 30.74 -0.01
C ALA A 32 2.74 30.09 -1.21
N ARG A 33 3.15 28.83 -1.09
CA ARG A 33 3.83 28.11 -2.14
C ARG A 33 2.93 27.83 -3.35
N VAL A 34 1.67 27.44 -3.13
CA VAL A 34 0.71 27.26 -4.24
C VAL A 34 0.51 28.58 -5.00
N ARG A 35 0.44 29.72 -4.30
CA ARG A 35 0.34 31.03 -4.92
C ARG A 35 1.55 31.30 -5.82
N GLU A 36 2.75 31.13 -5.30
CA GLU A 36 4.01 31.32 -6.04
C GLU A 36 4.06 30.43 -7.28
N LEU A 37 3.68 29.14 -7.17
CA LEU A 37 3.64 28.22 -8.31
C LEU A 37 2.62 28.64 -9.37
N VAL A 38 1.46 29.14 -8.97
CA VAL A 38 0.44 29.64 -9.91
C VAL A 38 0.92 30.88 -10.61
N GLU A 39 1.53 31.84 -9.88
CA GLU A 39 2.12 33.04 -10.47
C GLU A 39 3.24 32.68 -11.46
N GLU A 40 4.11 31.74 -11.12
CA GLU A 40 5.17 31.27 -12.03
C GLU A 40 4.62 30.58 -13.30
N VAL A 41 3.52 29.84 -13.17
CA VAL A 41 2.84 29.21 -14.31
C VAL A 41 2.16 30.27 -15.19
N GLU A 42 1.48 31.28 -14.57
CA GLU A 42 0.85 32.37 -15.30
C GLU A 42 1.87 33.21 -16.05
N GLU A 43 3.05 33.47 -15.48
CA GLU A 43 4.12 34.23 -16.14
C GLU A 43 4.72 33.47 -17.34
N LYS A 44 4.81 32.14 -17.25
CA LYS A 44 5.35 31.28 -18.32
C LYS A 44 4.34 30.92 -19.42
N LEU A 45 3.03 31.11 -19.17
CA LEU A 45 2.01 30.88 -20.20
C LEU A 45 1.95 32.05 -21.19
N PRO A 46 2.11 31.79 -22.50
CA PRO A 46 2.00 32.87 -23.50
C PRO A 46 0.58 33.45 -23.48
N SER A 47 0.50 34.77 -23.37
CA SER A 47 -0.73 35.57 -23.32
C SER A 47 -1.75 35.32 -24.47
N ARG A 48 -1.35 34.59 -25.50
CA ARG A 48 -2.21 34.17 -26.62
C ARG A 48 -3.25 33.11 -26.28
N LEU A 49 -3.06 32.33 -25.21
CA LEU A 49 -4.03 31.33 -24.78
C LEU A 49 -5.10 31.88 -23.83
N MET A 50 -4.89 33.06 -23.26
CA MET A 50 -5.86 33.72 -22.37
C MET A 50 -6.89 34.59 -23.10
N SER A 51 -6.62 35.01 -24.32
CA SER A 51 -7.45 36.00 -25.04
C SER A 51 -8.80 35.48 -25.53
N ASP A 52 -8.99 34.17 -25.68
CA ASP A 52 -10.18 33.65 -26.37
C ASP A 52 -11.27 33.04 -25.48
N ARG A 53 -11.15 33.10 -24.15
CA ARG A 53 -12.12 32.40 -23.22
C ARG A 53 -12.65 33.19 -22.06
N VAL A 54 -12.44 34.50 -21.97
CA VAL A 54 -13.03 35.26 -20.87
C VAL A 54 -14.14 36.17 -21.40
N PRO A 55 -15.43 35.86 -21.17
CA PRO A 55 -16.51 36.83 -21.39
C PRO A 55 -16.28 38.00 -20.42
N SER A 56 -16.27 39.22 -20.99
CA SER A 56 -15.98 40.49 -20.35
C SER A 56 -16.90 40.93 -19.21
N ARG A 57 -17.56 40.04 -18.49
CA ARG A 57 -18.51 40.31 -17.37
C ARG A 57 -18.36 39.40 -16.16
N ALA A 58 -17.33 38.56 -16.07
CA ALA A 58 -17.03 37.90 -14.80
C ALA A 58 -16.16 38.83 -13.96
N GLN A 59 -16.67 39.27 -12.79
CA GLN A 59 -15.86 39.92 -11.75
C GLN A 59 -14.56 39.15 -11.58
N PRO A 60 -13.41 39.80 -11.36
CA PRO A 60 -12.17 39.09 -11.07
C PRO A 60 -12.36 38.36 -9.72
N PHE A 61 -12.82 37.15 -9.78
CA PHE A 61 -12.67 36.21 -8.68
C PHE A 61 -11.18 36.12 -8.47
N SER A 62 -10.68 36.74 -7.42
CA SER A 62 -9.25 36.85 -7.19
C SER A 62 -8.67 35.42 -7.25
N THR A 63 -7.64 35.24 -8.04
CA THR A 63 -6.87 33.97 -8.14
C THR A 63 -6.58 33.44 -6.75
N ASP A 64 -6.33 34.31 -5.80
CA ASP A 64 -6.16 34.06 -4.38
C ASP A 64 -7.31 33.29 -3.71
N GLU A 65 -8.56 33.63 -4.04
CA GLU A 65 -9.72 32.96 -3.42
C GLU A 65 -9.90 31.53 -3.97
N LYS A 66 -9.62 31.31 -5.26
CA LYS A 66 -9.64 29.97 -5.86
C LYS A 66 -8.52 29.09 -5.33
N ILE A 67 -7.31 29.62 -5.20
CA ILE A 67 -6.17 28.92 -4.64
C ILE A 67 -6.45 28.55 -3.18
N THR A 68 -6.91 29.51 -2.39
CA THR A 68 -7.22 29.28 -0.97
C THR A 68 -8.29 28.20 -0.82
N ARG A 69 -9.36 28.25 -1.60
CA ARG A 69 -10.42 27.24 -1.59
C ARG A 69 -9.89 25.87 -2.04
N PHE A 70 -9.06 25.82 -3.08
CA PHE A 70 -8.47 24.58 -3.58
C PHE A 70 -7.58 23.91 -2.51
N VAL A 71 -6.69 24.67 -1.87
CA VAL A 71 -5.81 24.15 -0.81
C VAL A 71 -6.64 23.75 0.42
N ASP A 72 -7.61 24.56 0.84
CA ASP A 72 -8.48 24.24 1.96
C ASP A 72 -9.32 22.98 1.69
N THR A 73 -9.81 22.82 0.47
CA THR A 73 -10.55 21.62 0.06
C THR A 73 -9.61 20.41 0.05
N MET A 74 -8.42 20.51 -0.57
CA MET A 74 -7.46 19.43 -0.58
C MET A 74 -7.02 18.99 0.82
N VAL A 75 -6.73 19.94 1.71
CA VAL A 75 -6.36 19.65 3.10
C VAL A 75 -7.53 19.04 3.85
N ARG A 76 -8.72 19.60 3.75
CA ARG A 76 -9.93 19.11 4.43
C ARG A 76 -10.34 17.74 3.92
N ASP A 77 -10.37 17.53 2.61
CA ASP A 77 -10.75 16.27 1.99
C ASP A 77 -9.68 15.21 2.26
N GLY A 78 -8.40 15.58 2.18
CA GLY A 78 -7.29 14.69 2.56
C GLY A 78 -7.39 14.23 4.02
N ILE A 79 -7.66 15.15 4.96
CA ILE A 79 -7.87 14.81 6.37
C ILE A 79 -9.10 13.90 6.53
N SER A 80 -10.20 14.19 5.84
CA SER A 80 -11.43 13.40 5.95
C SER A 80 -11.24 11.99 5.42
N VAL A 81 -10.59 11.85 4.27
CA VAL A 81 -10.27 10.55 3.64
C VAL A 81 -9.33 9.73 4.53
N LEU A 82 -8.27 10.34 5.07
CA LEU A 82 -7.34 9.67 5.98
C LEU A 82 -8.04 9.24 7.28
N SER A 83 -8.88 10.11 7.84
CA SER A 83 -9.63 9.80 9.07
C SER A 83 -10.64 8.68 8.85
N GLN A 84 -11.37 8.68 7.73
CA GLN A 84 -12.31 7.63 7.38
C GLN A 84 -11.60 6.30 7.11
N ALA A 85 -10.49 6.32 6.36
CA ALA A 85 -9.67 5.14 6.11
C ALA A 85 -9.14 4.55 7.42
N PHE A 86 -8.68 5.40 8.35
CA PHE A 86 -8.24 4.97 9.66
C PHE A 86 -9.36 4.35 10.49
N LEU A 87 -10.52 5.00 10.58
CA LEU A 87 -11.68 4.47 11.32
C LEU A 87 -12.15 3.14 10.74
N SER A 88 -12.19 3.04 9.40
CA SER A 88 -12.54 1.80 8.70
C SER A 88 -11.55 0.68 9.00
N MET A 89 -10.25 1.00 9.01
CA MET A 89 -9.19 0.04 9.34
C MET A 89 -9.29 -0.42 10.80
N VAL A 90 -9.50 0.49 11.75
CA VAL A 90 -9.69 0.15 13.17
C VAL A 90 -10.91 -0.73 13.36
N SER A 91 -12.04 -0.39 12.74
CA SER A 91 -13.26 -1.18 12.79
C SER A 91 -13.05 -2.59 12.25
N ALA A 92 -12.40 -2.73 11.09
CA ALA A 92 -12.06 -4.02 10.51
C ALA A 92 -11.14 -4.84 11.42
N CYS A 93 -10.11 -4.22 12.00
CA CYS A 93 -9.22 -4.89 12.95
C CYS A 93 -9.94 -5.38 14.20
N VAL A 94 -10.85 -4.58 14.77
CA VAL A 94 -11.65 -4.99 15.93
C VAL A 94 -12.50 -6.21 15.59
N VAL A 95 -13.18 -6.21 14.45
CA VAL A 95 -13.97 -7.35 13.99
C VAL A 95 -13.11 -8.60 13.82
N VAL A 96 -11.96 -8.47 13.15
CA VAL A 96 -11.00 -9.59 12.96
C VAL A 96 -10.50 -10.11 14.31
N LEU A 97 -10.17 -9.24 15.25
CA LEU A 97 -9.71 -9.64 16.58
C LEU A 97 -10.80 -10.38 17.36
N ILE A 98 -12.06 -9.95 17.26
CA ILE A 98 -13.20 -10.66 17.86
C ILE A 98 -13.34 -12.05 17.23
N PHE A 99 -13.27 -12.18 15.89
CA PHE A 99 -13.32 -13.48 15.23
C PHE A 99 -12.17 -14.38 15.62
N VAL A 100 -10.93 -13.87 15.66
CA VAL A 100 -9.74 -14.62 16.11
C VAL A 100 -9.92 -15.08 17.56
N PHE A 101 -10.44 -14.23 18.44
CA PHE A 101 -10.72 -14.58 19.83
C PHE A 101 -11.72 -15.75 19.93
N PHE A 102 -12.83 -15.69 19.21
CA PHE A 102 -13.82 -16.77 19.20
C PHE A 102 -13.28 -18.06 18.56
N LEU A 103 -12.49 -17.95 17.49
CA LEU A 103 -11.83 -19.09 16.87
C LEU A 103 -10.83 -19.77 17.83
N LEU A 104 -10.08 -18.99 18.61
CA LEU A 104 -9.14 -19.54 19.59
C LEU A 104 -9.85 -20.26 20.76
N ILE A 105 -11.02 -19.75 21.19
CA ILE A 105 -11.81 -20.40 22.24
C ILE A 105 -12.55 -21.62 21.71
N GLY A 106 -13.09 -21.53 20.48
CA GLY A 106 -13.89 -22.59 19.86
C GLY A 106 -13.08 -23.61 19.07
N SER A 107 -11.75 -23.52 19.07
CA SER A 107 -10.90 -24.39 18.25
C SER A 107 -11.04 -25.84 18.74
N PRO A 108 -11.78 -26.72 18.01
CA PRO A 108 -11.57 -28.14 18.17
C PRO A 108 -10.12 -28.39 17.77
N SER A 109 -9.46 -29.30 18.46
CA SER A 109 -8.13 -29.76 18.06
C SER A 109 -8.20 -30.20 16.61
N ILE A 110 -7.85 -29.28 15.69
CA ILE A 110 -7.69 -29.59 14.27
C ILE A 110 -6.62 -30.69 14.27
N ASP A 111 -7.02 -31.85 13.80
CA ASP A 111 -6.18 -33.04 13.80
C ASP A 111 -4.82 -32.67 13.19
N ALA A 112 -3.82 -32.54 14.07
CA ALA A 112 -2.44 -32.19 13.66
C ALA A 112 -1.82 -33.25 12.74
N GLY A 113 -2.57 -34.35 12.47
CA GLY A 113 -2.20 -35.41 11.55
C GLY A 113 -2.44 -35.12 10.07
N ASN A 114 -3.23 -34.11 9.71
CA ASN A 114 -3.50 -33.84 8.29
C ASN A 114 -2.36 -33.04 7.67
N GLN A 115 -1.56 -33.71 6.85
CA GLN A 115 -0.39 -33.14 6.15
C GLN A 115 -0.75 -31.87 5.34
N THR A 116 -1.91 -31.84 4.71
CA THR A 116 -2.36 -30.68 3.92
C THR A 116 -2.56 -29.44 4.80
N VAL A 117 -3.15 -29.60 5.97
CA VAL A 117 -3.36 -28.49 6.93
C VAL A 117 -2.02 -27.98 7.46
N GLN A 118 -1.09 -28.88 7.76
CA GLN A 118 0.25 -28.51 8.18
C GLN A 118 1.01 -27.75 7.09
N GLU A 119 0.94 -28.20 5.86
CA GLU A 119 1.58 -27.57 4.69
C GLU A 119 1.02 -26.16 4.46
N ILE A 120 -0.30 -25.99 4.44
CA ILE A 120 -0.96 -24.68 4.34
C ILE A 120 -0.53 -23.76 5.49
N SER A 121 -0.58 -24.25 6.72
CA SER A 121 -0.21 -23.47 7.91
C SER A 121 1.24 -23.01 7.85
N HIS A 122 2.15 -23.90 7.45
CA HIS A 122 3.56 -23.58 7.30
C HIS A 122 3.79 -22.52 6.22
N GLN A 123 3.17 -22.70 5.05
CA GLN A 123 3.32 -21.80 3.91
C GLN A 123 2.76 -20.39 4.21
N VAL A 124 1.55 -20.32 4.76
CA VAL A 124 0.93 -19.04 5.16
C VAL A 124 1.75 -18.33 6.23
N ARG A 125 2.21 -19.06 7.24
CA ARG A 125 3.04 -18.50 8.31
C ARG A 125 4.38 -17.98 7.78
N SER A 126 5.05 -18.77 6.94
CA SER A 126 6.32 -18.38 6.31
C SER A 126 6.13 -17.12 5.45
N TYR A 127 5.11 -17.11 4.59
CA TYR A 127 4.78 -15.94 3.77
C TYR A 127 4.55 -14.69 4.61
N LEU A 128 3.65 -14.76 5.60
CA LEU A 128 3.31 -13.60 6.44
C LEU A 128 4.51 -13.11 7.26
N SER A 129 5.33 -14.03 7.78
CA SER A 129 6.53 -13.66 8.53
C SER A 129 7.55 -12.93 7.68
N LEU A 130 7.88 -13.48 6.51
CA LEU A 130 8.82 -12.86 5.57
C LEU A 130 8.29 -11.52 5.06
N LYS A 131 7.01 -11.46 4.69
CA LYS A 131 6.37 -10.23 4.22
C LYS A 131 6.39 -9.15 5.30
N THR A 132 6.13 -9.51 6.56
CA THR A 132 6.19 -8.58 7.69
C THR A 132 7.61 -8.02 7.87
N VAL A 133 8.63 -8.88 7.83
CA VAL A 133 10.03 -8.45 7.97
C VAL A 133 10.41 -7.50 6.84
N ILE A 134 10.14 -7.87 5.59
CA ILE A 134 10.42 -7.02 4.43
C ILE A 134 9.71 -5.68 4.55
N SER A 135 8.42 -5.70 4.94
CA SER A 135 7.62 -4.48 5.09
C SER A 135 8.15 -3.55 6.18
N ILE A 136 8.61 -4.10 7.33
CA ILE A 136 9.25 -3.32 8.39
C ILE A 136 10.49 -2.60 7.85
N PHE A 137 11.39 -3.32 7.19
CA PHE A 137 12.60 -2.72 6.63
C PHE A 137 12.29 -1.67 5.56
N THR A 138 11.33 -1.96 4.68
CA THR A 138 10.91 -1.02 3.64
C THR A 138 10.30 0.24 4.24
N GLY A 139 9.38 0.10 5.20
CA GLY A 139 8.74 1.23 5.87
C GLY A 139 9.73 2.09 6.66
N LEU A 140 10.68 1.45 7.38
CA LEU A 140 11.74 2.16 8.09
C LEU A 140 12.67 2.90 7.14
N ALA A 141 13.13 2.25 6.06
CA ALA A 141 14.00 2.87 5.07
C ALA A 141 13.31 4.06 4.39
N PHE A 142 12.04 3.87 4.00
CA PHE A 142 11.22 4.90 3.35
C PHE A 142 10.99 6.10 4.27
N GLY A 143 10.53 5.87 5.50
CA GLY A 143 10.30 6.92 6.49
C GLY A 143 11.58 7.65 6.90
N THR A 144 12.69 6.91 7.06
CA THR A 144 14.00 7.51 7.37
C THR A 144 14.50 8.39 6.21
N ALA A 145 14.35 7.92 4.97
CA ALA A 145 14.72 8.71 3.80
C ALA A 145 13.93 10.03 3.75
N LEU A 146 12.60 9.98 3.88
CA LEU A 146 11.76 11.18 3.92
C LEU A 146 12.16 12.14 5.06
N ARG A 147 12.48 11.60 6.24
CA ARG A 147 12.91 12.39 7.39
C ARG A 147 14.26 13.08 7.14
N LEU A 148 15.21 12.39 6.53
CA LEU A 148 16.52 12.96 6.19
C LEU A 148 16.40 14.11 5.17
N PHE A 149 15.44 14.02 4.26
CA PHE A 149 15.11 15.11 3.34
C PHE A 149 14.27 16.22 3.99
N GLY A 150 13.84 16.09 5.25
CA GLY A 150 13.02 17.07 5.93
C GLY A 150 11.54 17.06 5.52
N VAL A 151 11.07 16.04 4.80
CA VAL A 151 9.67 15.95 4.37
C VAL A 151 8.76 15.81 5.60
N PRO A 152 7.72 16.65 5.73
CA PRO A 152 6.78 16.53 6.84
C PRO A 152 6.04 15.19 6.80
N MET A 153 5.57 14.75 7.95
CA MET A 153 4.86 13.46 8.10
C MET A 153 5.67 12.22 7.67
N ALA A 154 7.01 12.29 7.64
CA ALA A 154 7.89 11.22 7.18
C ALA A 154 7.62 9.88 7.89
N PHE A 155 7.37 9.89 9.20
CA PHE A 155 7.05 8.69 9.96
C PHE A 155 5.71 8.08 9.52
N THR A 156 4.69 8.91 9.30
CA THR A 156 3.37 8.46 8.82
C THR A 156 3.49 7.80 7.45
N PHE A 157 4.22 8.40 6.52
CA PHE A 157 4.47 7.80 5.21
C PHE A 157 5.29 6.51 5.32
N GLY A 158 6.22 6.41 6.26
CA GLY A 158 6.95 5.17 6.54
C GLY A 158 6.02 4.04 7.00
N VAL A 159 5.09 4.33 7.91
CA VAL A 159 4.08 3.37 8.37
C VAL A 159 3.08 3.03 7.26
N MET A 160 2.68 4.00 6.45
CA MET A 160 1.84 3.75 5.27
C MET A 160 2.56 2.85 4.26
N ALA A 161 3.84 3.10 4.00
CA ALA A 161 4.66 2.25 3.14
C ALA A 161 4.78 0.82 3.69
N PHE A 162 4.97 0.66 5.01
CA PHE A 162 4.93 -0.65 5.68
C PHE A 162 3.61 -1.39 5.42
N LEU A 163 2.46 -0.72 5.64
CA LEU A 163 1.14 -1.33 5.46
C LEU A 163 0.84 -1.64 3.99
N LEU A 164 1.09 -0.68 3.11
CA LEU A 164 0.84 -0.84 1.67
C LEU A 164 1.74 -1.91 1.05
N ASN A 165 2.94 -2.12 1.58
CA ASN A 165 3.86 -3.13 1.07
C ASN A 165 3.31 -4.57 1.16
N PHE A 166 2.28 -4.83 1.97
CA PHE A 166 1.60 -6.12 1.99
C PHE A 166 0.80 -6.40 0.70
N VAL A 167 0.36 -5.35 -0.01
CA VAL A 167 -0.37 -5.50 -1.28
C VAL A 167 0.64 -5.58 -2.42
N PRO A 168 0.82 -6.76 -3.07
CA PRO A 168 1.81 -6.92 -4.13
C PRO A 168 1.57 -5.96 -5.30
N ASN A 169 2.62 -5.41 -5.87
CA ASN A 169 2.66 -4.49 -7.01
C ASN A 169 1.94 -3.15 -6.81
N VAL A 170 0.73 -3.15 -6.28
CA VAL A 170 -0.08 -1.91 -6.08
C VAL A 170 0.46 -1.10 -4.91
N GLY A 171 0.82 -1.77 -3.82
CA GLY A 171 1.27 -1.13 -2.59
C GLY A 171 2.48 -0.21 -2.77
N PRO A 172 3.59 -0.70 -3.35
CA PRO A 172 4.78 0.13 -3.61
C PRO A 172 4.50 1.37 -4.46
N ILE A 173 3.63 1.23 -5.48
CA ILE A 173 3.25 2.36 -6.34
C ILE A 173 2.48 3.42 -5.55
N VAL A 174 1.45 3.00 -4.82
CA VAL A 174 0.65 3.92 -4.00
C VAL A 174 1.50 4.57 -2.92
N ALA A 175 2.36 3.80 -2.24
CA ALA A 175 3.26 4.31 -1.21
C ALA A 175 4.22 5.39 -1.74
N SER A 176 4.74 5.22 -2.97
CA SER A 176 5.62 6.21 -3.61
C SER A 176 4.89 7.49 -4.00
N LEU A 177 3.60 7.39 -4.35
CA LEU A 177 2.79 8.54 -4.77
C LEU A 177 2.28 9.38 -3.59
N LEU A 178 2.07 8.77 -2.42
CA LEU A 178 1.49 9.45 -1.25
C LEU A 178 2.24 10.71 -0.79
N PRO A 179 3.59 10.72 -0.66
CA PRO A 179 4.31 11.91 -0.23
C PRO A 179 4.47 12.98 -1.33
N VAL A 180 4.24 12.64 -2.61
CA VAL A 180 4.50 13.54 -3.76
C VAL A 180 3.79 14.89 -3.64
N PRO A 181 2.51 14.98 -3.26
CA PRO A 181 1.86 16.29 -3.10
C PRO A 181 2.57 17.19 -2.09
N LEU A 182 3.03 16.64 -0.96
CA LEU A 182 3.73 17.42 0.07
C LEU A 182 5.15 17.81 -0.39
N ILE A 183 5.82 16.95 -1.16
CA ILE A 183 7.14 17.23 -1.74
C ILE A 183 7.04 18.40 -2.74
N LEU A 184 6.01 18.39 -3.59
CA LEU A 184 5.80 19.44 -4.60
C LEU A 184 5.38 20.78 -3.98
N LEU A 185 4.69 20.74 -2.86
CA LEU A 185 4.20 21.91 -2.15
C LEU A 185 5.17 22.42 -1.06
N ASP A 186 6.35 21.84 -0.91
CA ASP A 186 7.34 22.29 0.08
C ASP A 186 7.86 23.68 -0.28
N PRO A 187 7.69 24.71 0.61
CA PRO A 187 8.10 26.08 0.33
C PRO A 187 9.61 26.24 0.09
N ASN A 188 10.42 25.36 0.68
CA ASN A 188 11.88 25.41 0.60
C ASN A 188 12.44 24.42 -0.43
N GLY A 189 11.58 23.65 -1.11
CA GLY A 189 11.97 22.60 -2.04
C GLY A 189 12.47 23.16 -3.35
N SER A 190 13.77 23.01 -3.66
CA SER A 190 14.28 23.23 -5.00
C SER A 190 13.89 22.07 -5.93
N LEU A 191 13.85 22.29 -7.24
CA LEU A 191 13.57 21.24 -8.22
C LEU A 191 14.49 20.03 -8.06
N LEU A 192 15.79 20.27 -7.83
CA LEU A 192 16.75 19.20 -7.61
C LEU A 192 16.44 18.40 -6.33
N TRP A 193 16.05 19.08 -5.26
CA TRP A 193 15.63 18.43 -4.01
C TRP A 193 14.39 17.57 -4.24
N MET A 194 13.35 18.09 -4.90
CA MET A 194 12.12 17.33 -5.21
C MET A 194 12.42 16.05 -6.01
N ILE A 195 13.23 16.18 -7.09
CA ILE A 195 13.64 15.03 -7.90
C ILE A 195 14.42 14.03 -7.05
N SER A 196 15.32 14.49 -6.19
CA SER A 196 16.13 13.61 -5.34
C SER A 196 15.28 12.83 -4.34
N VAL A 197 14.31 13.48 -3.69
CA VAL A 197 13.39 12.82 -2.75
C VAL A 197 12.57 11.74 -3.47
N ILE A 198 11.96 12.09 -4.60
CA ILE A 198 11.14 11.16 -5.38
C ILE A 198 12.00 9.99 -5.91
N ALA A 199 13.21 10.27 -6.41
CA ALA A 199 14.11 9.25 -6.91
C ALA A 199 14.54 8.27 -5.81
N VAL A 200 14.96 8.78 -4.64
CA VAL A 200 15.39 7.94 -3.52
C VAL A 200 14.24 7.09 -2.98
N THR A 201 13.08 7.68 -2.74
CA THR A 201 11.92 6.95 -2.22
C THR A 201 11.39 5.91 -3.21
N SER A 202 11.33 6.24 -4.50
CA SER A 202 10.97 5.29 -5.55
C SER A 202 12.00 4.16 -5.67
N THR A 203 13.30 4.46 -5.56
CA THR A 203 14.36 3.45 -5.58
C THR A 203 14.24 2.47 -4.42
N ILE A 204 13.94 2.95 -3.20
CA ILE A 204 13.68 2.07 -2.04
C ILE A 204 12.54 1.10 -2.35
N GLN A 205 11.43 1.58 -2.90
CA GLN A 205 10.28 0.74 -3.25
C GLN A 205 10.61 -0.26 -4.37
N LEU A 206 11.34 0.17 -5.41
CA LEU A 206 11.78 -0.69 -6.50
C LEU A 206 12.73 -1.80 -6.02
N ILE A 207 13.70 -1.46 -5.17
CA ILE A 207 14.63 -2.43 -4.60
C ILE A 207 13.88 -3.41 -3.71
N SER A 208 13.00 -2.93 -2.83
CA SER A 208 12.21 -3.78 -1.95
C SER A 208 11.34 -4.76 -2.73
N GLY A 209 10.55 -4.28 -3.69
CA GLY A 209 9.58 -5.10 -4.42
C GLY A 209 10.20 -6.00 -5.49
N ASN A 210 11.26 -5.55 -6.18
CA ASN A 210 11.80 -6.29 -7.33
C ASN A 210 13.09 -7.07 -7.02
N ILE A 211 13.78 -6.76 -5.92
CA ILE A 211 15.05 -7.42 -5.57
C ILE A 211 14.93 -8.16 -4.24
N VAL A 212 14.53 -7.45 -3.18
CA VAL A 212 14.51 -8.01 -1.81
C VAL A 212 13.41 -9.05 -1.68
N GLU A 213 12.20 -8.71 -2.11
CA GLU A 213 11.03 -9.60 -2.02
C GLU A 213 11.25 -10.92 -2.78
N PRO A 214 11.64 -10.94 -4.07
CA PRO A 214 11.90 -12.19 -4.78
C PRO A 214 13.04 -13.01 -4.19
N LYS A 215 14.11 -12.34 -3.73
CA LYS A 215 15.28 -13.06 -3.15
C LYS A 215 14.96 -13.70 -1.81
N LEU A 216 14.18 -13.05 -0.95
CA LEU A 216 13.84 -13.56 0.39
C LEU A 216 12.66 -14.54 0.35
N MET A 217 11.67 -14.28 -0.48
CA MET A 217 10.49 -15.13 -0.60
C MET A 217 10.72 -16.36 -1.48
N GLY A 218 11.62 -16.26 -2.47
CA GLY A 218 11.92 -17.36 -3.38
C GLY A 218 10.65 -17.94 -4.02
N ASN A 219 10.53 -19.27 -4.02
CA ASN A 219 9.35 -19.99 -4.50
C ASN A 219 8.27 -20.20 -3.41
N SER A 220 8.29 -19.40 -2.34
CA SER A 220 7.44 -19.62 -1.16
C SER A 220 5.93 -19.60 -1.45
N SER A 221 5.48 -18.95 -2.52
CA SER A 221 4.07 -19.00 -2.93
C SER A 221 3.79 -19.94 -4.09
N ASP A 222 4.80 -20.32 -4.88
CA ASP A 222 4.69 -21.15 -6.09
C ASP A 222 3.48 -20.78 -6.98
N LEU A 223 3.24 -19.47 -7.09
CA LEU A 223 2.17 -18.88 -7.90
C LEU A 223 2.76 -18.05 -9.03
N HIS A 224 2.17 -18.21 -10.22
CA HIS A 224 2.55 -17.37 -11.36
C HIS A 224 2.14 -15.90 -11.12
N PRO A 225 2.93 -14.89 -11.55
CA PRO A 225 2.60 -13.48 -11.37
C PRO A 225 1.20 -13.08 -11.86
N VAL A 226 0.74 -13.65 -12.96
CA VAL A 226 -0.62 -13.42 -13.49
C VAL A 226 -1.68 -13.93 -12.51
N THR A 227 -1.46 -15.09 -11.88
CA THR A 227 -2.36 -15.64 -10.87
C THR A 227 -2.45 -14.72 -9.65
N ILE A 228 -1.32 -14.14 -9.23
CA ILE A 228 -1.29 -13.17 -8.12
C ILE A 228 -2.11 -11.93 -8.49
N LEU A 229 -1.95 -11.39 -9.71
CA LEU A 229 -2.74 -10.23 -10.16
C LEU A 229 -4.24 -10.52 -10.23
N LEU A 230 -4.63 -11.69 -10.77
CA LEU A 230 -6.03 -12.11 -10.80
C LEU A 230 -6.59 -12.31 -9.39
N ALA A 231 -5.81 -12.90 -8.49
CA ALA A 231 -6.18 -13.05 -7.08
C ALA A 231 -6.38 -11.69 -6.39
N LEU A 232 -5.48 -10.72 -6.63
CA LEU A 232 -5.63 -9.35 -6.12
C LEU A 232 -6.94 -8.71 -6.60
N MET A 233 -7.26 -8.85 -7.89
CA MET A 233 -8.51 -8.33 -8.43
C MET A 233 -9.72 -9.03 -7.80
N PHE A 234 -9.73 -10.35 -7.77
CA PHE A 234 -10.84 -11.15 -7.26
C PHE A 234 -11.10 -10.90 -5.76
N TRP A 235 -10.10 -11.10 -4.92
CA TRP A 235 -10.21 -10.90 -3.48
C TRP A 235 -10.38 -9.42 -3.11
N GLY A 236 -9.78 -8.52 -3.90
CA GLY A 236 -9.96 -7.07 -3.77
C GLY A 236 -11.40 -6.63 -4.03
N MET A 237 -12.07 -7.20 -5.04
CA MET A 237 -13.49 -6.94 -5.31
C MET A 237 -14.40 -7.49 -4.21
N MET A 238 -14.06 -8.63 -3.61
CA MET A 238 -14.86 -9.24 -2.55
C MET A 238 -14.72 -8.55 -1.19
N TRP A 239 -13.50 -8.23 -0.78
CA TRP A 239 -13.20 -7.76 0.58
C TRP A 239 -12.39 -6.45 0.62
N GLY A 240 -12.28 -5.74 -0.51
CA GLY A 240 -11.55 -4.48 -0.59
C GLY A 240 -10.05 -4.66 -0.31
N VAL A 241 -9.47 -3.69 0.40
CA VAL A 241 -8.03 -3.67 0.73
C VAL A 241 -7.60 -4.90 1.53
N ILE A 242 -8.47 -5.39 2.44
CA ILE A 242 -8.19 -6.60 3.24
C ILE A 242 -8.09 -7.82 2.33
N GLY A 243 -8.97 -7.92 1.31
CA GLY A 243 -8.91 -8.97 0.31
C GLY A 243 -7.62 -8.93 -0.50
N MET A 244 -7.17 -7.75 -0.92
CA MET A 244 -5.88 -7.59 -1.61
C MET A 244 -4.69 -8.02 -0.74
N PHE A 245 -4.71 -7.69 0.54
CA PHE A 245 -3.69 -8.09 1.51
C PHE A 245 -3.60 -9.62 1.67
N LEU A 246 -4.73 -10.30 1.74
CA LEU A 246 -4.83 -11.74 1.93
C LEU A 246 -4.83 -12.53 0.61
N ALA A 247 -4.81 -11.86 -0.54
CA ALA A 247 -4.96 -12.48 -1.85
C ALA A 247 -3.93 -13.60 -2.09
N THR A 248 -2.66 -13.31 -1.85
CA THR A 248 -1.57 -14.28 -2.05
C THR A 248 -1.66 -15.49 -1.11
N PRO A 249 -1.79 -15.34 0.22
CA PRO A 249 -1.88 -16.49 1.13
C PRO A 249 -3.14 -17.34 0.91
N ILE A 250 -4.30 -16.71 0.65
CA ILE A 250 -5.53 -17.47 0.38
C ILE A 250 -5.42 -18.26 -0.93
N THR A 251 -4.93 -17.62 -1.99
CA THR A 251 -4.79 -18.26 -3.30
C THR A 251 -3.74 -19.37 -3.27
N SER A 252 -2.66 -19.19 -2.51
CA SER A 252 -1.65 -20.24 -2.29
C SER A 252 -2.23 -21.43 -1.53
N ALA A 253 -2.99 -21.19 -0.47
CA ALA A 253 -3.70 -22.25 0.25
C ALA A 253 -4.71 -22.98 -0.65
N LEU A 254 -5.47 -22.23 -1.45
CA LEU A 254 -6.40 -22.82 -2.44
C LEU A 254 -5.66 -23.72 -3.46
N LYS A 255 -4.52 -23.26 -3.98
CA LYS A 255 -3.69 -24.04 -4.88
C LYS A 255 -3.27 -25.38 -4.25
N ILE A 256 -2.80 -25.40 -2.99
CA ILE A 256 -2.41 -26.63 -2.30
C ILE A 256 -3.60 -27.60 -2.22
N VAL A 257 -4.79 -27.11 -1.92
CA VAL A 257 -6.00 -27.95 -1.89
C VAL A 257 -6.31 -28.53 -3.28
N LEU A 258 -6.24 -27.70 -4.33
CA LEU A 258 -6.50 -28.11 -5.70
C LEU A 258 -5.47 -29.14 -6.21
N GLU A 259 -4.22 -29.09 -5.77
CA GLU A 259 -3.17 -30.08 -6.11
C GLU A 259 -3.44 -31.47 -5.53
N ARG A 260 -4.20 -31.57 -4.43
CA ARG A 260 -4.53 -32.84 -3.78
C ARG A 260 -5.67 -33.61 -4.49
N ILE A 261 -6.48 -32.92 -5.28
CA ILE A 261 -7.63 -33.50 -5.98
C ILE A 261 -7.25 -33.74 -7.44
N GLU A 262 -7.30 -34.99 -7.91
CA GLU A 262 -6.84 -35.35 -9.26
C GLU A 262 -7.51 -34.55 -10.37
N SER A 263 -8.81 -34.33 -10.28
CA SER A 263 -9.58 -33.58 -11.30
C SER A 263 -9.21 -32.09 -11.37
N THR A 264 -8.64 -31.52 -10.31
CA THR A 264 -8.29 -30.07 -10.24
C THR A 264 -6.78 -29.82 -10.34
N ARG A 265 -5.94 -30.84 -10.37
CA ARG A 265 -4.49 -30.70 -10.56
C ARG A 265 -4.09 -29.86 -11.78
N PRO A 266 -4.74 -29.99 -12.96
CA PRO A 266 -4.41 -29.13 -14.09
C PRO A 266 -4.62 -27.65 -13.80
N LEU A 267 -5.67 -27.29 -13.05
CA LEU A 267 -5.94 -25.92 -12.63
C LEU A 267 -4.85 -25.40 -11.69
N ALA A 268 -4.43 -26.19 -10.71
CA ALA A 268 -3.33 -25.85 -9.81
C ALA A 268 -2.00 -25.68 -10.57
N ALA A 269 -1.72 -26.52 -11.56
CA ALA A 269 -0.54 -26.38 -12.42
C ALA A 269 -0.58 -25.08 -13.25
N MET A 270 -1.75 -24.69 -13.75
CA MET A 270 -1.94 -23.40 -14.43
C MET A 270 -1.70 -22.21 -13.48
N MET A 271 -2.18 -22.30 -12.23
CA MET A 271 -1.94 -21.27 -11.21
C MET A 271 -0.46 -21.10 -10.87
N ALA A 272 0.33 -22.18 -10.99
CA ALA A 272 1.78 -22.18 -10.84
C ALA A 272 2.54 -21.75 -12.11
N GLY A 273 1.83 -21.51 -13.23
CA GLY A 273 2.46 -21.19 -14.52
C GLY A 273 3.09 -22.39 -15.23
N ARG A 274 2.77 -23.60 -14.83
CA ARG A 274 3.27 -24.84 -15.44
C ARG A 274 2.34 -25.24 -16.60
N PHE A 275 2.43 -24.49 -17.70
CA PHE A 275 1.66 -24.79 -18.91
C PHE A 275 2.35 -25.91 -19.71
N GLY A 276 1.75 -27.09 -19.77
CA GLY A 276 2.05 -28.04 -20.83
C GLY A 276 3.15 -29.09 -20.60
N ARG A 277 3.43 -29.53 -19.38
CA ARG A 277 4.05 -30.82 -19.14
C ARG A 277 3.08 -31.71 -18.36
N PRO A 278 2.46 -32.74 -19.02
CA PRO A 278 2.03 -33.89 -18.24
C PRO A 278 3.32 -34.46 -17.64
N GLU A 279 3.43 -34.50 -16.31
CA GLU A 279 4.45 -35.32 -15.66
C GLU A 279 4.29 -36.72 -16.22
N SER A 280 5.25 -37.12 -17.08
CA SER A 280 5.42 -38.51 -17.43
C SER A 280 5.49 -39.25 -16.10
N LEU A 281 4.53 -40.12 -15.88
CA LEU A 281 4.56 -41.17 -14.87
C LEU A 281 5.93 -41.87 -14.96
N GLY A 282 6.91 -41.34 -14.21
CA GLY A 282 8.21 -41.93 -14.03
C GLY A 282 8.01 -43.22 -13.24
N HIS A 283 7.97 -44.32 -13.97
CA HIS A 283 8.32 -45.65 -13.56
C HIS A 283 8.60 -45.84 -12.05
N VAL A 284 7.61 -46.36 -11.34
CA VAL A 284 7.84 -47.36 -10.34
C VAL A 284 7.80 -48.70 -11.09
N ALA A 285 8.96 -49.17 -11.53
CA ALA A 285 9.16 -50.52 -11.96
C ALA A 285 10.59 -50.94 -11.60
N ALA A 286 10.67 -51.99 -10.80
CA ALA A 286 11.74 -52.82 -10.32
C ALA A 286 12.35 -52.48 -8.99
#